data_159722360c10edcb663ee029348061e5
#
_entry.id   159722360c10edcb663ee029348061e5
#
_cell.length_a   1.000
_cell.length_b   1.000
_cell.length_c   1.000
_cell.angle_alpha   90.00
_cell.angle_beta   90.00
_cell.angle_gamma   90.00
#
_symmetry.space_group_name_H-M   'P 1'
#
loop_
_entity.id
_entity.type
_entity.pdbx_description
1 polymer ?
#
loop_
_entity_poly.entity_id
_entity_poly.type
_entity_poly.pdbx_seq_one_letter_code
_entity_poly.pdbx_strand_id
1 'polypeptide(L)'
;IVGANSATGLASRPIKVLLADEVDRYPASAGTEGDPLSLAQKRQTTFWDKKTVIVSTPVIKGQSRIETEFNQSTREEWNVPCPECGEYQPLVWANVVFDKDDPQGEVLYKCERCGVVNGEYKWKQASKCGRFVPENPGAEARGFHLNTLASTFCSWKEIVQKFLVAKEQLDQGNPEGMKVWVNTELGETWEEQGEQVEDAALLNRRELYDADVPEGVLVLTAGVDVQDDRFEVEVVGWGIGKESWGIRYQKIYGDMLKEQVWQDLDNFLLGGFKKKDGTVLHIMSACIDTGGHHTDQVYRFTAERWERKIWSIKGKGGADVP
;
A
#
# COMPACT_ATOMS: atom_id res chain seq x y z
N ILE A 1 13.43 -5.18 29.86
CA ILE A 1 13.34 -5.29 28.40
C ILE A 1 12.82 -6.68 28.07
N VAL A 2 11.86 -6.76 27.14
CA VAL A 2 11.24 -8.00 26.68
C VAL A 2 11.21 -7.98 25.15
N GLY A 3 11.53 -9.12 24.51
CA GLY A 3 11.43 -9.25 23.07
C GLY A 3 9.98 -9.43 22.60
N ALA A 4 9.64 -8.85 21.45
CA ALA A 4 8.31 -8.94 20.86
C ALA A 4 7.85 -10.38 20.50
N ASN A 5 8.79 -11.32 20.38
CA ASN A 5 8.52 -12.76 20.14
C ASN A 5 8.16 -13.53 21.43
N SER A 6 8.34 -12.94 22.61
CA SER A 6 8.15 -13.62 23.90
C SER A 6 6.74 -13.44 24.43
N ALA A 7 5.81 -14.28 24.04
CA ALA A 7 4.42 -14.25 24.53
C ALA A 7 4.36 -14.26 26.07
N THR A 8 5.09 -15.18 26.71
CA THR A 8 5.16 -15.27 28.19
C THR A 8 5.72 -13.99 28.81
N GLY A 9 6.77 -13.39 28.21
CA GLY A 9 7.36 -12.14 28.71
C GLY A 9 6.38 -10.96 28.62
N LEU A 10 5.65 -10.87 27.51
CA LEU A 10 4.64 -9.84 27.27
C LEU A 10 3.40 -10.00 28.17
N ALA A 11 3.08 -11.24 28.56
CA ALA A 11 1.87 -11.54 29.33
C ALA A 11 2.07 -11.55 30.87
N SER A 12 3.31 -11.61 31.37
CA SER A 12 3.59 -12.03 32.75
C SER A 12 3.49 -10.96 33.83
N ARG A 13 3.52 -9.66 33.50
CA ARG A 13 3.62 -8.58 34.50
C ARG A 13 2.72 -7.38 34.19
N PRO A 14 2.08 -6.75 35.20
CA PRO A 14 1.45 -5.45 35.03
C PRO A 14 2.49 -4.39 34.66
N ILE A 15 2.16 -3.52 33.69
CA ILE A 15 3.04 -2.48 33.16
C ILE A 15 2.33 -1.14 33.26
N LYS A 16 2.94 -0.15 33.93
CA LYS A 16 2.42 1.21 33.98
C LYS A 16 2.88 2.04 32.78
N VAL A 17 4.17 1.94 32.43
CA VAL A 17 4.77 2.65 31.30
C VAL A 17 5.28 1.63 30.29
N LEU A 18 4.73 1.69 29.09
CA LEU A 18 5.14 0.88 27.94
C LEU A 18 5.94 1.74 26.97
N LEU A 19 7.17 1.34 26.67
CA LEU A 19 8.00 1.89 25.64
C LEU A 19 8.19 0.79 24.58
N ALA A 20 7.54 0.94 23.45
CA ALA A 20 7.60 0.00 22.33
C ALA A 20 8.42 0.61 21.20
N ASP A 21 9.56 0.01 20.92
CA ASP A 21 10.52 0.48 19.93
C ASP A 21 10.53 -0.46 18.72
N GLU A 22 10.67 0.09 17.52
CA GLU A 22 10.69 -0.62 16.23
C GLU A 22 9.46 -1.52 16.01
N VAL A 23 8.25 -0.97 16.28
CA VAL A 23 7.00 -1.76 16.24
C VAL A 23 6.68 -2.35 14.87
N ASP A 24 7.18 -1.73 13.79
CA ASP A 24 7.01 -2.24 12.43
C ASP A 24 7.87 -3.50 12.16
N ARG A 25 8.84 -3.79 13.04
CA ARG A 25 9.66 -5.00 13.00
C ARG A 25 9.08 -6.13 13.85
N TYR A 26 8.00 -5.89 14.58
CA TYR A 26 7.37 -6.93 15.40
C TYR A 26 6.72 -8.00 14.52
N PRO A 27 6.75 -9.28 14.95
CA PRO A 27 6.03 -10.32 14.23
C PRO A 27 4.52 -10.04 14.27
N ALA A 28 3.78 -10.64 13.33
CA ALA A 28 2.32 -10.55 13.30
C ALA A 28 1.67 -11.16 14.56
N SER A 29 2.32 -12.14 15.17
CA SER A 29 1.87 -12.79 16.41
C SER A 29 3.06 -13.17 17.28
N ALA A 30 2.96 -12.96 18.59
CA ALA A 30 3.87 -13.51 19.60
C ALA A 30 3.49 -14.98 19.86
N GLY A 31 4.10 -15.90 19.11
CA GLY A 31 3.69 -17.30 19.12
C GLY A 31 2.25 -17.45 18.61
N THR A 32 1.38 -18.05 19.43
CA THR A 32 -0.05 -18.24 19.13
C THR A 32 -0.97 -17.24 19.86
N GLU A 33 -0.42 -16.28 20.62
CA GLU A 33 -1.20 -15.42 21.50
C GLU A 33 -1.66 -14.08 20.89
N GLY A 34 -1.25 -13.78 19.64
CA GLY A 34 -1.68 -12.59 18.92
C GLY A 34 -0.64 -11.46 18.90
N ASP A 35 -1.09 -10.28 18.49
CA ASP A 35 -0.21 -9.11 18.28
C ASP A 35 0.57 -8.70 19.53
N PRO A 36 1.91 -8.60 19.46
CA PRO A 36 2.77 -8.29 20.60
C PRO A 36 2.44 -6.95 21.28
N LEU A 37 2.12 -5.91 20.49
CA LEU A 37 1.81 -4.59 21.02
C LEU A 37 0.50 -4.61 21.81
N SER A 38 -0.52 -5.25 21.27
CA SER A 38 -1.81 -5.44 21.94
C SER A 38 -1.68 -6.25 23.23
N LEU A 39 -0.86 -7.30 23.25
CA LEU A 39 -0.57 -8.09 24.45
C LEU A 39 0.08 -7.23 25.54
N ALA A 40 1.08 -6.41 25.19
CA ALA A 40 1.74 -5.52 26.12
C ALA A 40 0.79 -4.43 26.66
N GLN A 41 -0.04 -3.83 25.80
CA GLN A 41 -1.03 -2.82 26.20
C GLN A 41 -2.09 -3.38 27.17
N LYS A 42 -2.49 -4.64 27.02
CA LYS A 42 -3.37 -5.34 27.97
C LYS A 42 -2.82 -5.36 29.42
N ARG A 43 -1.51 -5.34 29.58
CA ARG A 43 -0.85 -5.32 30.92
C ARG A 43 -0.94 -3.95 31.60
N GLN A 44 -1.38 -2.91 30.88
CA GLN A 44 -1.57 -1.57 31.42
C GLN A 44 -2.97 -1.34 32.01
N THR A 45 -3.89 -2.30 31.89
CA THR A 45 -5.32 -2.14 32.21
C THR A 45 -5.53 -1.77 33.70
N THR A 46 -4.65 -2.20 34.61
CA THR A 46 -4.76 -1.93 36.05
C THR A 46 -4.29 -0.53 36.44
N PHE A 47 -3.67 0.21 35.53
CA PHE A 47 -3.14 1.55 35.82
C PHE A 47 -3.99 2.62 35.13
N TRP A 48 -4.64 3.46 35.94
CA TRP A 48 -5.45 4.59 35.43
C TRP A 48 -4.59 5.69 34.80
N ASP A 49 -3.32 5.84 35.25
CA ASP A 49 -2.33 6.82 34.77
C ASP A 49 -1.22 6.17 33.89
N LYS A 50 -1.61 5.17 33.12
CA LYS A 50 -0.73 4.48 32.19
C LYS A 50 -0.17 5.42 31.11
N LYS A 51 1.04 5.11 30.63
CA LYS A 51 1.67 5.79 29.49
C LYS A 51 2.16 4.76 28.48
N THR A 52 1.87 5.03 27.20
CA THR A 52 2.37 4.24 26.08
C THR A 52 3.13 5.16 25.13
N VAL A 53 4.34 4.77 24.78
CA VAL A 53 5.16 5.43 23.76
C VAL A 53 5.51 4.37 22.72
N ILE A 54 5.19 4.67 21.49
CA ILE A 54 5.42 3.79 20.34
C ILE A 54 6.32 4.51 19.36
N VAL A 55 7.43 3.89 18.98
CA VAL A 55 8.41 4.47 18.06
C VAL A 55 8.76 3.43 17.00
N SER A 56 8.86 3.85 15.75
CA SER A 56 9.36 3.03 14.66
C SER A 56 9.72 3.87 13.45
N THR A 57 10.59 3.37 12.61
CA THR A 57 10.66 3.71 11.20
C THR A 57 9.53 2.99 10.47
N PRO A 58 8.76 3.70 9.63
CA PRO A 58 7.68 3.05 8.87
C PRO A 58 8.25 2.11 7.78
N VAL A 59 7.40 1.25 7.25
CA VAL A 59 7.77 0.30 6.19
C VAL A 59 6.91 0.53 4.93
N ILE A 60 6.05 -0.40 4.57
CA ILE A 60 5.20 -0.31 3.39
C ILE A 60 3.88 0.35 3.76
N LYS A 61 3.37 1.23 2.92
CA LYS A 61 2.09 1.92 3.08
C LYS A 61 0.94 0.92 3.25
N GLY A 62 0.10 1.17 4.25
CA GLY A 62 -1.01 0.29 4.59
C GLY A 62 -0.64 -0.97 5.36
N GLN A 63 0.65 -1.30 5.52
CA GLN A 63 1.12 -2.43 6.33
C GLN A 63 1.88 -1.96 7.58
N SER A 64 2.26 -0.69 7.63
CA SER A 64 3.01 -0.08 8.73
C SER A 64 2.12 0.13 9.96
N ARG A 65 2.54 -0.41 11.11
CA ARG A 65 1.87 -0.20 12.39
C ARG A 65 2.02 1.23 12.87
N ILE A 66 3.23 1.79 12.75
CA ILE A 66 3.47 3.18 13.17
C ILE A 66 2.69 4.17 12.31
N GLU A 67 2.50 3.91 11.02
CA GLU A 67 1.62 4.71 10.16
C GLU A 67 0.17 4.68 10.66
N THR A 68 -0.32 3.50 11.02
CA THR A 68 -1.68 3.33 11.56
C THR A 68 -1.87 4.12 12.85
N GLU A 69 -0.92 4.03 13.79
CA GLU A 69 -0.95 4.77 15.06
C GLU A 69 -0.83 6.28 14.83
N PHE A 70 0.05 6.71 13.93
CA PHE A 70 0.22 8.12 13.56
C PHE A 70 -1.06 8.70 12.93
N ASN A 71 -1.70 7.98 12.02
CA ASN A 71 -2.94 8.42 11.35
C ASN A 71 -4.12 8.60 12.33
N GLN A 72 -4.14 7.86 13.44
CA GLN A 72 -5.15 7.98 14.48
C GLN A 72 -4.82 9.05 15.55
N SER A 73 -3.63 9.64 15.48
CA SER A 73 -3.11 10.61 16.45
C SER A 73 -3.33 12.06 16.03
N THR A 74 -2.71 13.00 16.79
CA THR A 74 -2.67 14.44 16.44
C THR A 74 -1.93 14.73 15.14
N ARG A 75 -1.16 13.81 14.59
CA ARG A 75 -0.36 13.93 13.35
C ARG A 75 0.46 15.21 13.33
N GLU A 76 1.33 15.35 14.32
CA GLU A 76 2.15 16.55 14.47
C GLU A 76 3.42 16.46 13.63
N GLU A 77 3.61 17.44 12.76
CA GLU A 77 4.81 17.61 11.94
C GLU A 77 5.75 18.66 12.54
N TRP A 78 7.06 18.41 12.44
CA TRP A 78 8.05 19.39 12.87
C TRP A 78 8.15 20.54 11.88
N ASN A 79 7.60 21.70 12.23
CA ASN A 79 7.61 22.91 11.43
C ASN A 79 8.75 23.85 11.82
N VAL A 80 9.48 24.33 10.82
CA VAL A 80 10.61 25.22 10.96
C VAL A 80 10.24 26.59 10.38
N PRO A 81 10.53 27.71 11.09
CA PRO A 81 10.30 29.03 10.52
C PRO A 81 11.27 29.29 9.37
N CYS A 82 10.78 29.82 8.26
CA CYS A 82 11.65 30.25 7.15
C CYS A 82 12.63 31.33 7.64
N PRO A 83 13.93 31.21 7.33
CA PRO A 83 14.93 32.18 7.74
C PRO A 83 14.69 33.61 7.24
N GLU A 84 13.90 33.80 6.19
CA GLU A 84 13.64 35.10 5.57
C GLU A 84 12.26 35.67 5.90
N CYS A 85 11.18 34.89 5.70
CA CYS A 85 9.83 35.40 5.94
C CYS A 85 9.23 35.00 7.29
N GLY A 86 9.87 34.09 8.04
CA GLY A 86 9.38 33.62 9.34
C GLY A 86 8.22 32.66 9.30
N GLU A 87 7.65 32.32 8.13
CA GLU A 87 6.53 31.39 8.02
C GLU A 87 6.96 29.97 8.40
N TYR A 88 6.14 29.31 9.22
CA TYR A 88 6.40 27.96 9.68
C TYR A 88 5.97 26.92 8.65
N GLN A 89 6.83 25.96 8.33
CA GLN A 89 6.56 24.89 7.37
C GLN A 89 7.35 23.63 7.73
N PRO A 90 6.83 22.43 7.40
CA PRO A 90 7.61 21.20 7.50
C PRO A 90 8.75 21.22 6.46
N LEU A 91 9.86 20.55 6.77
CA LEU A 91 10.89 20.32 5.76
C LEU A 91 10.55 19.09 4.95
N VAL A 92 10.17 19.28 3.68
CA VAL A 92 9.79 18.20 2.75
C VAL A 92 10.80 18.05 1.63
N TRP A 93 11.00 16.81 1.18
CA TRP A 93 12.00 16.50 0.13
C TRP A 93 11.78 17.27 -1.17
N ALA A 94 10.53 17.51 -1.56
CA ALA A 94 10.17 18.22 -2.79
C ALA A 94 10.74 19.65 -2.88
N ASN A 95 11.08 20.26 -1.75
CA ASN A 95 11.64 21.62 -1.68
C ASN A 95 13.17 21.64 -1.59
N VAL A 96 13.83 20.48 -1.57
CA VAL A 96 15.29 20.38 -1.60
C VAL A 96 15.77 20.65 -3.02
N VAL A 97 16.70 21.58 -3.16
CA VAL A 97 17.28 22.03 -4.44
C VAL A 97 18.76 21.62 -4.49
N PHE A 98 19.11 20.81 -5.46
CA PHE A 98 20.48 20.34 -5.69
C PHE A 98 20.71 20.09 -7.17
N ASP A 99 21.98 20.10 -7.58
CA ASP A 99 22.38 19.71 -8.93
C ASP A 99 22.63 18.19 -8.98
N LYS A 100 21.93 17.50 -9.90
CA LYS A 100 22.09 16.06 -10.08
C LYS A 100 23.44 15.68 -10.68
N ASP A 101 24.02 16.60 -11.48
CA ASP A 101 25.29 16.40 -12.19
C ASP A 101 26.49 16.79 -11.30
N ASP A 102 26.25 17.50 -10.19
CA ASP A 102 27.26 17.79 -9.16
C ASP A 102 26.85 17.28 -7.78
N PRO A 103 27.02 15.98 -7.49
CA PRO A 103 26.70 15.42 -6.17
C PRO A 103 27.52 15.99 -5.00
N GLN A 104 28.57 16.75 -5.31
CA GLN A 104 29.39 17.44 -4.32
C GLN A 104 29.02 18.93 -4.15
N GLY A 105 28.08 19.42 -4.96
CA GLY A 105 27.58 20.77 -4.95
C GLY A 105 26.84 21.18 -3.69
N GLU A 106 26.43 22.44 -3.67
CA GLU A 106 25.64 23.01 -2.57
C GLU A 106 24.20 22.45 -2.61
N VAL A 107 23.67 22.05 -1.44
CA VAL A 107 22.28 21.66 -1.27
C VAL A 107 21.53 22.78 -0.58
N LEU A 108 20.45 23.20 -1.21
CA LEU A 108 19.63 24.33 -0.80
C LEU A 108 18.20 23.88 -0.51
N TYR A 109 17.43 24.72 0.16
CA TYR A 109 16.02 24.47 0.42
C TYR A 109 15.18 25.70 0.06
N LYS A 110 14.11 25.48 -0.69
CA LYS A 110 13.17 26.50 -1.17
C LYS A 110 12.02 26.65 -0.18
N CYS A 111 11.77 27.85 0.30
CA CYS A 111 10.58 28.15 1.10
C CYS A 111 9.31 28.06 0.26
N GLU A 112 8.31 27.34 0.74
CA GLU A 112 7.01 27.22 0.07
C GLU A 112 6.26 28.56 -0.04
N ARG A 113 6.41 29.40 0.98
CA ARG A 113 5.66 30.68 1.08
C ARG A 113 6.29 31.79 0.27
N CYS A 114 7.57 32.09 0.46
CA CYS A 114 8.21 33.25 -0.18
C CYS A 114 9.10 32.87 -1.38
N GLY A 115 9.32 31.57 -1.63
CA GLY A 115 10.12 31.09 -2.75
C GLY A 115 11.64 31.30 -2.60
N VAL A 116 12.09 31.93 -1.52
CA VAL A 116 13.53 32.15 -1.28
C VAL A 116 14.23 30.81 -1.04
N VAL A 117 15.42 30.69 -1.60
CA VAL A 117 16.29 29.52 -1.49
C VAL A 117 17.44 29.84 -0.54
N ASN A 118 17.62 29.01 0.48
CA ASN A 118 18.69 29.18 1.48
C ASN A 118 19.42 27.85 1.72
N GLY A 119 20.70 27.93 2.09
CA GLY A 119 21.52 26.78 2.45
C GLY A 119 21.14 26.15 3.80
N GLU A 120 21.60 24.93 3.99
CA GLU A 120 21.35 24.07 5.16
C GLU A 120 21.58 24.78 6.50
N TYR A 121 22.69 25.54 6.61
CA TYR A 121 23.04 26.17 7.86
C TYR A 121 21.95 27.12 8.38
N LYS A 122 21.40 27.98 7.51
CA LYS A 122 20.33 28.92 7.91
C LYS A 122 19.07 28.18 8.39
N TRP A 123 18.65 27.17 7.67
CA TRP A 123 17.48 26.39 8.03
C TRP A 123 17.66 25.57 9.31
N LYS A 124 18.83 24.96 9.53
CA LYS A 124 19.14 24.26 10.77
C LYS A 124 19.27 25.18 11.98
N GLN A 125 19.76 26.43 11.78
CA GLN A 125 19.69 27.44 12.85
C GLN A 125 18.23 27.81 13.17
N ALA A 126 17.40 28.03 12.15
CA ALA A 126 15.99 28.35 12.33
C ALA A 126 15.21 27.18 12.98
N SER A 127 15.63 25.94 12.73
CA SER A 127 15.04 24.73 13.33
C SER A 127 15.10 24.73 14.87
N LYS A 128 16.02 25.48 15.49
CA LYS A 128 16.05 25.67 16.95
C LYS A 128 14.78 26.35 17.50
N CYS A 129 14.09 27.11 16.65
CA CYS A 129 12.82 27.76 16.95
C CYS A 129 11.65 26.97 16.36
N GLY A 130 11.89 25.73 15.88
CA GLY A 130 10.86 24.86 15.35
C GLY A 130 9.85 24.43 16.40
N ARG A 131 8.72 23.95 15.93
CA ARG A 131 7.63 23.43 16.78
C ARG A 131 6.86 22.34 16.09
N PHE A 132 6.32 21.42 16.84
CA PHE A 132 5.34 20.47 16.34
C PHE A 132 3.98 21.17 16.14
N VAL A 133 3.39 20.98 14.96
CA VAL A 133 2.10 21.56 14.58
C VAL A 133 1.13 20.40 14.31
N PRO A 134 0.03 20.28 15.09
CA PRO A 134 -0.94 19.22 14.91
C PRO A 134 -1.84 19.49 13.69
N GLU A 135 -2.03 18.47 12.87
CA GLU A 135 -3.03 18.47 11.80
C GLU A 135 -4.43 18.10 12.35
N ASN A 136 -4.46 17.19 13.35
CA ASN A 136 -5.67 16.71 14.01
C ASN A 136 -5.64 16.96 15.52
N PRO A 137 -5.85 18.22 15.98
CA PRO A 137 -5.69 18.58 17.40
C PRO A 137 -6.75 17.95 18.32
N GLY A 138 -7.78 17.31 17.77
CA GLY A 138 -8.85 16.65 18.55
C GLY A 138 -8.56 15.19 18.90
N ALA A 139 -7.45 14.62 18.42
CA ALA A 139 -7.11 13.22 18.73
C ALA A 139 -6.64 13.04 20.18
N GLU A 140 -6.98 11.91 20.78
CA GLU A 140 -6.60 11.57 22.16
C GLU A 140 -5.08 11.34 22.30
N ALA A 141 -4.48 10.64 21.34
CA ALA A 141 -3.05 10.36 21.33
C ALA A 141 -2.28 11.44 20.57
N ARG A 142 -1.09 11.79 21.04
CA ARG A 142 -0.16 12.62 20.29
C ARG A 142 0.73 11.76 19.42
N GLY A 143 0.85 12.10 18.15
CA GLY A 143 1.78 11.49 17.20
C GLY A 143 2.69 12.52 16.58
N PHE A 144 3.96 12.18 16.42
CA PHE A 144 5.01 13.08 15.96
C PHE A 144 5.73 12.48 14.77
N HIS A 145 5.92 13.28 13.72
CA HIS A 145 6.75 12.94 12.58
C HIS A 145 7.94 13.88 12.51
N LEU A 146 9.13 13.32 12.30
CA LEU A 146 10.38 14.03 12.13
C LEU A 146 11.25 13.30 11.12
N ASN A 147 11.64 13.99 10.06
CA ASN A 147 12.55 13.47 9.05
C ASN A 147 14.00 13.94 9.25
N THR A 148 14.93 13.32 8.52
CA THR A 148 16.37 13.60 8.67
C THR A 148 16.76 15.01 8.19
N LEU A 149 15.95 15.69 7.37
CA LEU A 149 16.24 17.07 6.94
C LEU A 149 16.29 18.04 8.12
N ALA A 150 15.53 17.79 9.18
CA ALA A 150 15.56 18.58 10.41
C ALA A 150 16.67 18.15 11.39
N SER A 151 17.32 17.01 11.16
CA SER A 151 18.35 16.46 12.04
C SER A 151 19.66 17.25 11.96
N THR A 152 20.32 17.41 13.11
CA THR A 152 21.67 17.98 13.19
C THR A 152 22.77 16.93 13.06
N PHE A 153 22.44 15.65 13.01
CA PHE A 153 23.40 14.55 12.94
C PHE A 153 23.85 14.21 11.51
N CYS A 154 23.04 14.55 10.49
CA CYS A 154 23.35 14.31 9.08
C CYS A 154 23.34 15.64 8.32
N SER A 155 24.22 15.79 7.33
CA SER A 155 24.16 16.91 6.39
C SER A 155 23.16 16.64 5.27
N TRP A 156 22.57 17.70 4.73
CA TRP A 156 21.71 17.56 3.56
C TRP A 156 22.43 16.96 2.35
N LYS A 157 23.72 17.25 2.24
CA LYS A 157 24.57 16.66 1.20
C LYS A 157 24.63 15.13 1.30
N GLU A 158 24.79 14.59 2.50
CA GLU A 158 24.76 13.13 2.72
C GLU A 158 23.41 12.53 2.34
N ILE A 159 22.30 13.20 2.67
CA ILE A 159 20.95 12.75 2.33
C ILE A 159 20.77 12.72 0.81
N VAL A 160 21.21 13.78 0.10
CA VAL A 160 21.19 13.87 -1.37
C VAL A 160 22.04 12.78 -2.01
N GLN A 161 23.25 12.53 -1.51
CA GLN A 161 24.12 11.47 -2.04
C GLN A 161 23.48 10.09 -1.92
N LYS A 162 22.89 9.77 -0.76
CA LYS A 162 22.14 8.52 -0.57
C LYS A 162 20.93 8.44 -1.52
N PHE A 163 20.23 9.56 -1.73
CA PHE A 163 19.13 9.63 -2.70
C PHE A 163 19.59 9.32 -4.12
N LEU A 164 20.68 9.93 -4.58
CA LEU A 164 21.19 9.72 -5.94
C LEU A 164 21.59 8.27 -6.17
N VAL A 165 22.26 7.62 -5.21
CA VAL A 165 22.58 6.18 -5.29
C VAL A 165 21.32 5.33 -5.32
N ALA A 166 20.34 5.62 -4.45
CA ALA A 166 19.07 4.90 -4.42
C ALA A 166 18.26 5.10 -5.72
N LYS A 167 18.32 6.30 -6.30
CA LYS A 167 17.65 6.63 -7.56
C LYS A 167 18.27 5.89 -8.74
N GLU A 168 19.59 5.81 -8.81
CA GLU A 168 20.27 5.03 -9.84
C GLU A 168 19.90 3.54 -9.78
N GLN A 169 19.84 2.96 -8.59
CA GLN A 169 19.37 1.57 -8.41
C GLN A 169 17.92 1.37 -8.85
N LEU A 170 17.05 2.33 -8.50
CA LEU A 170 15.64 2.31 -8.92
C LEU A 170 15.51 2.36 -10.44
N ASP A 171 16.29 3.21 -11.12
CA ASP A 171 16.29 3.35 -12.58
C ASP A 171 16.82 2.08 -13.27
N GLN A 172 17.61 1.26 -12.57
CA GLN A 172 18.06 -0.07 -12.97
C GLN A 172 17.04 -1.19 -12.62
N GLY A 173 15.86 -0.83 -12.07
CA GLY A 173 14.80 -1.77 -11.69
C GLY A 173 14.92 -2.35 -10.30
N ASN A 174 15.83 -1.85 -9.46
CA ASN A 174 15.95 -2.26 -8.05
C ASN A 174 15.39 -1.18 -7.10
N PRO A 175 14.17 -1.35 -6.55
CA PRO A 175 13.54 -0.36 -5.69
C PRO A 175 14.04 -0.37 -4.23
N GLU A 176 14.78 -1.40 -3.80
CA GLU A 176 15.12 -1.60 -2.38
C GLU A 176 15.91 -0.43 -1.78
N GLY A 177 16.85 0.15 -2.53
CA GLY A 177 17.61 1.31 -2.07
C GLY A 177 16.73 2.52 -1.82
N MET A 178 15.78 2.80 -2.72
CA MET A 178 14.86 3.93 -2.60
C MET A 178 13.85 3.71 -1.46
N LYS A 179 13.35 2.51 -1.29
CA LYS A 179 12.50 2.10 -0.16
C LYS A 179 13.19 2.37 1.18
N VAL A 180 14.43 1.91 1.34
CA VAL A 180 15.21 2.20 2.56
C VAL A 180 15.37 3.69 2.75
N TRP A 181 15.71 4.44 1.70
CA TRP A 181 15.92 5.88 1.78
C TRP A 181 14.64 6.63 2.20
N VAL A 182 13.50 6.35 1.60
CA VAL A 182 12.19 6.94 1.96
C VAL A 182 11.85 6.64 3.42
N ASN A 183 11.95 5.37 3.81
CA ASN A 183 11.56 4.95 5.16
C ASN A 183 12.49 5.54 6.23
N THR A 184 13.81 5.64 5.98
CA THR A 184 14.79 6.04 7.01
C THR A 184 15.15 7.52 6.97
N GLU A 185 15.25 8.14 5.80
CA GLU A 185 15.62 9.56 5.71
C GLU A 185 14.39 10.47 5.79
N LEU A 186 13.27 10.08 5.19
CA LEU A 186 12.04 10.86 5.26
C LEU A 186 11.13 10.45 6.43
N GLY A 187 11.28 9.23 6.96
CA GLY A 187 10.34 8.69 7.97
C GLY A 187 8.95 8.46 7.38
N GLU A 188 8.86 8.21 6.09
CA GLU A 188 7.62 8.02 5.34
C GLU A 188 7.47 6.55 4.92
N THR A 189 6.24 6.10 4.71
CA THR A 189 5.99 4.76 4.17
C THR A 189 6.35 4.68 2.70
N TRP A 190 6.97 3.56 2.31
CA TRP A 190 7.17 3.24 0.91
C TRP A 190 5.87 2.79 0.26
N GLU A 191 5.47 3.44 -0.81
CA GLU A 191 4.39 3.00 -1.65
C GLU A 191 4.96 2.11 -2.76
N GLU A 192 4.64 0.81 -2.70
CA GLU A 192 5.00 -0.08 -3.81
C GLU A 192 4.25 0.40 -5.05
N GLN A 193 4.98 1.02 -5.95
CA GLN A 193 4.47 1.27 -7.28
C GLN A 193 4.39 -0.10 -7.95
N GLY A 194 3.22 -0.76 -7.87
CA GLY A 194 2.86 -1.76 -8.87
C GLY A 194 3.09 -1.13 -10.24
N GLU A 195 3.34 -1.93 -11.27
CA GLU A 195 3.44 -1.42 -12.64
C GLU A 195 2.32 -0.40 -12.86
N GLN A 196 2.66 0.89 -12.80
CA GLN A 196 1.72 1.94 -13.19
C GLN A 196 1.62 1.84 -14.69
N VAL A 197 0.63 1.09 -15.13
CA VAL A 197 0.19 1.16 -16.51
C VAL A 197 -0.32 2.58 -16.70
N GLU A 198 0.34 3.38 -17.52
CA GLU A 198 -0.13 4.73 -17.82
C GLU A 198 -1.57 4.64 -18.34
N ASP A 199 -2.53 5.14 -17.57
CA ASP A 199 -3.95 5.14 -17.94
C ASP A 199 -4.17 5.71 -19.34
N ALA A 200 -3.39 6.72 -19.72
CA ALA A 200 -3.41 7.31 -21.06
C ALA A 200 -3.02 6.31 -22.15
N ALA A 201 -2.05 5.42 -21.93
CA ALA A 201 -1.64 4.40 -22.89
C ALA A 201 -2.74 3.34 -23.07
N LEU A 202 -3.42 2.95 -22.00
CA LEU A 202 -4.56 2.02 -22.05
C LEU A 202 -5.78 2.66 -22.72
N LEU A 203 -6.11 3.92 -22.40
CA LEU A 203 -7.20 4.66 -23.03
C LEU A 203 -7.00 4.80 -24.52
N ASN A 204 -5.77 5.04 -24.98
CA ASN A 204 -5.43 5.14 -26.42
C ASN A 204 -5.56 3.80 -27.16
N ARG A 205 -5.54 2.67 -26.47
CA ARG A 205 -5.75 1.34 -27.04
C ARG A 205 -7.23 0.93 -27.09
N ARG A 206 -8.11 1.77 -26.58
CA ARG A 206 -9.56 1.49 -26.56
C ARG A 206 -10.11 1.49 -27.97
N GLU A 207 -10.77 0.40 -28.34
CA GLU A 207 -11.43 0.23 -29.64
C GLU A 207 -12.94 0.50 -29.51
N LEU A 208 -13.52 1.05 -30.57
CA LEU A 208 -14.99 1.19 -30.70
C LEU A 208 -15.48 0.16 -31.72
N TYR A 209 -16.41 -0.69 -31.30
CA TYR A 209 -17.03 -1.70 -32.19
C TYR A 209 -18.51 -1.88 -31.82
N ASP A 210 -19.36 -2.14 -32.85
CA ASP A 210 -20.80 -2.31 -32.72
C ASP A 210 -21.15 -3.81 -32.50
N ALA A 211 -20.62 -4.42 -31.43
CA ALA A 211 -20.86 -5.83 -31.10
C ALA A 211 -20.54 -6.06 -29.62
N ASP A 212 -20.89 -7.23 -29.07
CA ASP A 212 -20.38 -7.61 -27.74
C ASP A 212 -18.91 -7.96 -27.78
N VAL A 213 -18.44 -8.51 -28.92
CA VAL A 213 -17.08 -9.05 -29.09
C VAL A 213 -16.47 -8.57 -30.40
N PRO A 214 -15.21 -8.08 -30.43
CA PRO A 214 -14.47 -7.74 -31.62
C PRO A 214 -14.26 -8.96 -32.56
N GLU A 215 -14.10 -8.71 -33.87
CA GLU A 215 -13.93 -9.76 -34.87
C GLU A 215 -12.67 -10.63 -34.61
N GLY A 216 -11.59 -10.04 -34.13
CA GLY A 216 -10.32 -10.72 -33.84
C GLY A 216 -10.37 -11.75 -32.72
N VAL A 217 -11.41 -11.72 -31.88
CA VAL A 217 -11.54 -12.65 -30.74
C VAL A 217 -11.95 -14.05 -31.23
N LEU A 218 -11.23 -15.06 -30.77
CA LEU A 218 -11.45 -16.46 -31.09
C LEU A 218 -12.02 -17.26 -29.91
N VAL A 219 -11.62 -16.90 -28.68
CA VAL A 219 -11.95 -17.60 -27.44
C VAL A 219 -12.27 -16.61 -26.35
N LEU A 220 -13.23 -16.94 -25.49
CA LEU A 220 -13.55 -16.20 -24.26
C LEU A 220 -13.17 -16.99 -23.04
N THR A 221 -12.58 -16.30 -22.06
CA THR A 221 -12.36 -16.82 -20.72
C THR A 221 -12.92 -15.85 -19.69
N ALA A 222 -13.16 -16.31 -18.44
CA ALA A 222 -13.61 -15.46 -17.36
C ALA A 222 -12.73 -15.63 -16.11
N GLY A 223 -12.48 -14.53 -15.42
CA GLY A 223 -11.97 -14.49 -14.05
C GLY A 223 -13.09 -14.06 -13.11
N VAL A 224 -13.22 -14.71 -11.97
CA VAL A 224 -14.24 -14.39 -10.95
C VAL A 224 -13.56 -14.20 -9.61
N ASP A 225 -13.69 -12.99 -9.09
CA ASP A 225 -13.31 -12.65 -7.72
C ASP A 225 -14.54 -12.75 -6.80
N VAL A 226 -14.36 -13.34 -5.60
CA VAL A 226 -15.44 -13.60 -4.64
C VAL A 226 -15.30 -12.67 -3.46
N GLN A 227 -16.23 -11.73 -3.34
CA GLN A 227 -16.33 -10.80 -2.22
C GLN A 227 -17.44 -11.28 -1.24
N ASP A 228 -17.58 -10.60 -0.10
CA ASP A 228 -18.58 -10.99 0.92
C ASP A 228 -20.02 -10.79 0.47
N ASP A 229 -20.27 -9.86 -0.47
CA ASP A 229 -21.60 -9.43 -0.91
C ASP A 229 -21.83 -9.51 -2.43
N ARG A 230 -20.82 -9.95 -3.20
CA ARG A 230 -20.89 -9.98 -4.67
C ARG A 230 -19.82 -10.84 -5.31
N PHE A 231 -20.04 -11.20 -6.56
CA PHE A 231 -18.98 -11.61 -7.49
C PHE A 231 -18.58 -10.43 -8.36
N GLU A 232 -17.29 -10.32 -8.65
CA GLU A 232 -16.73 -9.44 -9.69
C GLU A 232 -16.21 -10.34 -10.82
N VAL A 233 -16.83 -10.26 -11.99
CA VAL A 233 -16.54 -11.13 -13.12
C VAL A 233 -15.94 -10.30 -14.25
N GLU A 234 -14.77 -10.71 -14.71
CA GLU A 234 -14.14 -10.15 -15.92
C GLU A 234 -14.13 -11.20 -17.03
N VAL A 235 -14.68 -10.85 -18.20
CA VAL A 235 -14.61 -11.67 -19.41
C VAL A 235 -13.56 -11.11 -20.35
N VAL A 236 -12.60 -11.95 -20.75
CA VAL A 236 -11.51 -11.62 -21.64
C VAL A 236 -11.63 -12.42 -22.92
N GLY A 237 -11.53 -11.71 -24.05
CA GLY A 237 -11.43 -12.29 -25.39
C GLY A 237 -9.97 -12.46 -25.81
N TRP A 238 -9.66 -13.57 -26.45
CA TRP A 238 -8.31 -13.92 -26.90
C TRP A 238 -8.29 -14.15 -28.41
N GLY A 239 -7.31 -13.56 -29.09
CA GLY A 239 -7.07 -13.69 -30.51
C GLY A 239 -5.75 -14.38 -30.87
N ILE A 240 -5.35 -14.25 -32.11
CA ILE A 240 -4.07 -14.78 -32.61
C ILE A 240 -2.90 -14.07 -31.90
N GLY A 241 -1.84 -14.81 -31.59
CA GLY A 241 -0.65 -14.26 -30.95
C GLY A 241 -0.82 -13.83 -29.50
N LYS A 242 -1.87 -14.30 -28.80
CA LYS A 242 -2.25 -13.93 -27.44
C LYS A 242 -2.72 -12.47 -27.30
N GLU A 243 -3.13 -11.83 -28.41
CA GLU A 243 -3.83 -10.56 -28.32
C GLU A 243 -5.09 -10.70 -27.47
N SER A 244 -5.39 -9.74 -26.60
CA SER A 244 -6.48 -9.83 -25.66
C SER A 244 -7.32 -8.55 -25.63
N TRP A 245 -8.62 -8.73 -25.39
CA TRP A 245 -9.62 -7.65 -25.25
C TRP A 245 -10.41 -7.85 -23.96
N GLY A 246 -10.56 -6.79 -23.16
CA GLY A 246 -11.55 -6.76 -22.07
C GLY A 246 -12.95 -6.68 -22.69
N ILE A 247 -13.73 -7.73 -22.57
CA ILE A 247 -15.05 -7.84 -23.20
C ILE A 247 -16.14 -7.31 -22.28
N ARG A 248 -16.17 -7.77 -21.03
CA ARG A 248 -17.18 -7.34 -20.06
C ARG A 248 -16.66 -7.47 -18.64
N TYR A 249 -16.93 -6.44 -17.85
CA TYR A 249 -16.81 -6.48 -16.40
C TYR A 249 -18.22 -6.44 -15.80
N GLN A 250 -18.56 -7.39 -14.93
CA GLN A 250 -19.89 -7.53 -14.34
C GLN A 250 -19.80 -7.75 -12.85
N LYS A 251 -20.58 -6.99 -12.06
CA LYS A 251 -20.81 -7.25 -10.65
C LYS A 251 -22.15 -7.98 -10.48
N ILE A 252 -22.14 -9.07 -9.73
CA ILE A 252 -23.34 -9.86 -9.39
C ILE A 252 -23.47 -9.82 -7.86
N TYR A 253 -24.41 -9.00 -7.38
CA TYR A 253 -24.63 -8.80 -5.95
C TYR A 253 -25.53 -9.86 -5.36
N GLY A 254 -25.22 -10.30 -4.13
CA GLY A 254 -26.08 -11.21 -3.37
C GLY A 254 -25.35 -11.79 -2.15
N ASP A 255 -26.12 -12.49 -1.34
CA ASP A 255 -25.61 -13.19 -0.17
C ASP A 255 -24.94 -14.50 -0.60
N MET A 256 -23.63 -14.63 -0.36
CA MET A 256 -22.82 -15.79 -0.76
C MET A 256 -23.24 -17.09 -0.08
N LEU A 257 -24.06 -17.05 0.98
CA LEU A 257 -24.62 -18.22 1.65
C LEU A 257 -25.91 -18.71 0.97
N LYS A 258 -26.47 -17.93 0.03
CA LYS A 258 -27.69 -18.27 -0.70
C LYS A 258 -27.36 -18.87 -2.07
N GLU A 259 -28.11 -19.85 -2.46
CA GLU A 259 -27.95 -20.54 -3.76
C GLU A 259 -28.22 -19.61 -4.95
N GLN A 260 -29.12 -18.62 -4.78
CA GLN A 260 -29.55 -17.74 -5.87
C GLN A 260 -28.37 -16.98 -6.52
N VAL A 261 -27.46 -16.40 -5.73
CA VAL A 261 -26.32 -15.63 -6.30
C VAL A 261 -25.37 -16.53 -7.09
N TRP A 262 -25.22 -17.80 -6.68
CA TRP A 262 -24.43 -18.81 -7.41
C TRP A 262 -25.12 -19.23 -8.72
N GLN A 263 -26.45 -19.32 -8.72
CA GLN A 263 -27.24 -19.55 -9.92
C GLN A 263 -27.15 -18.38 -10.90
N ASP A 264 -27.14 -17.13 -10.38
CA ASP A 264 -26.97 -15.92 -11.19
C ASP A 264 -25.57 -15.88 -11.83
N LEU A 265 -24.53 -16.28 -11.09
CA LEU A 265 -23.18 -16.46 -11.64
C LEU A 265 -23.16 -17.54 -12.73
N ASP A 266 -23.79 -18.68 -12.49
CA ASP A 266 -23.83 -19.75 -13.46
C ASP A 266 -24.56 -19.36 -14.76
N ASN A 267 -25.67 -18.65 -14.64
CA ASN A 267 -26.41 -18.12 -15.78
C ASN A 267 -25.55 -17.11 -16.58
N PHE A 268 -24.77 -16.26 -15.88
CA PHE A 268 -23.85 -15.34 -16.55
C PHE A 268 -22.73 -16.10 -17.30
N LEU A 269 -22.12 -17.11 -16.68
CA LEU A 269 -21.05 -17.90 -17.30
C LEU A 269 -21.53 -18.76 -18.48
N LEU A 270 -22.83 -19.10 -18.54
CA LEU A 270 -23.48 -19.78 -19.67
C LEU A 270 -23.85 -18.81 -20.80
N GLY A 271 -23.81 -17.52 -20.53
CA GLY A 271 -24.20 -16.48 -21.50
C GLY A 271 -23.43 -16.52 -22.79
N GLY A 272 -24.04 -16.04 -23.85
CA GLY A 272 -23.41 -15.89 -25.17
C GLY A 272 -23.11 -14.43 -25.48
N PHE A 273 -21.99 -14.20 -26.16
CA PHE A 273 -21.50 -12.89 -26.60
C PHE A 273 -21.46 -12.84 -28.11
N LYS A 274 -22.12 -11.86 -28.74
CA LYS A 274 -22.28 -11.79 -30.19
C LYS A 274 -21.19 -10.97 -30.86
N LYS A 275 -20.63 -11.51 -31.94
CA LYS A 275 -19.87 -10.77 -32.94
C LYS A 275 -20.79 -10.00 -33.89
N LYS A 276 -20.20 -9.08 -34.67
CA LYS A 276 -20.94 -8.29 -35.66
C LYS A 276 -21.58 -9.13 -36.77
N ASP A 277 -20.96 -10.24 -37.14
CA ASP A 277 -21.46 -11.20 -38.13
C ASP A 277 -22.58 -12.12 -37.60
N GLY A 278 -22.96 -11.97 -36.31
CA GLY A 278 -23.99 -12.78 -35.65
C GLY A 278 -23.43 -14.06 -34.98
N THR A 279 -22.15 -14.37 -35.13
CA THR A 279 -21.50 -15.48 -34.45
C THR A 279 -21.57 -15.29 -32.93
N VAL A 280 -21.99 -16.31 -32.18
CA VAL A 280 -22.06 -16.28 -30.72
C VAL A 280 -20.88 -17.06 -30.16
N LEU A 281 -20.08 -16.40 -29.31
CA LEU A 281 -19.02 -17.03 -28.53
C LEU A 281 -19.51 -17.25 -27.11
N HIS A 282 -19.16 -18.40 -26.53
CA HIS A 282 -19.40 -18.72 -25.13
C HIS A 282 -18.09 -18.73 -24.34
N ILE A 283 -18.16 -18.52 -23.03
CA ILE A 283 -17.03 -18.62 -22.14
C ILE A 283 -16.55 -20.08 -22.13
N MET A 284 -15.32 -20.31 -22.61
CA MET A 284 -14.74 -21.64 -22.74
C MET A 284 -14.18 -22.17 -21.43
N SER A 285 -13.69 -21.28 -20.57
CA SER A 285 -13.14 -21.62 -19.26
C SER A 285 -13.29 -20.44 -18.30
N ALA A 286 -13.49 -20.73 -17.02
CA ALA A 286 -13.50 -19.72 -15.97
C ALA A 286 -12.65 -20.15 -14.77
N CYS A 287 -12.00 -19.18 -14.13
CA CYS A 287 -11.27 -19.35 -12.90
C CYS A 287 -11.95 -18.53 -11.78
N ILE A 288 -12.21 -19.17 -10.63
CA ILE A 288 -12.86 -18.54 -9.47
C ILE A 288 -11.86 -18.53 -8.30
N ASP A 289 -11.58 -17.35 -7.75
CA ASP A 289 -10.67 -17.23 -6.61
C ASP A 289 -11.25 -17.85 -5.34
N THR A 290 -10.38 -18.53 -4.58
CA THR A 290 -10.69 -19.16 -3.28
C THR A 290 -9.99 -18.49 -2.12
N GLY A 291 -9.39 -17.30 -2.33
CA GLY A 291 -8.62 -16.60 -1.30
C GLY A 291 -9.44 -15.99 -0.16
N GLY A 292 -10.77 -15.87 -0.32
CA GLY A 292 -11.69 -15.23 0.63
C GLY A 292 -12.38 -16.18 1.62
N HIS A 293 -13.45 -15.66 2.25
CA HIS A 293 -14.19 -16.34 3.32
C HIS A 293 -15.12 -17.47 2.82
N HIS A 294 -15.42 -17.53 1.51
CA HIS A 294 -16.42 -18.45 0.93
C HIS A 294 -15.80 -19.63 0.17
N THR A 295 -14.61 -20.08 0.57
CA THR A 295 -13.82 -21.13 -0.08
C THR A 295 -14.61 -22.44 -0.31
N ASP A 296 -15.38 -22.90 0.68
CA ASP A 296 -16.17 -24.15 0.59
C ASP A 296 -17.27 -24.07 -0.46
N GLN A 297 -17.92 -22.91 -0.58
CA GLN A 297 -18.94 -22.66 -1.59
C GLN A 297 -18.34 -22.66 -3.00
N VAL A 298 -17.15 -22.04 -3.17
CA VAL A 298 -16.42 -22.07 -4.45
C VAL A 298 -16.08 -23.50 -4.84
N TYR A 299 -15.52 -24.31 -3.93
CA TYR A 299 -15.19 -25.70 -4.24
C TYR A 299 -16.42 -26.53 -4.62
N ARG A 300 -17.54 -26.35 -3.92
CA ARG A 300 -18.80 -27.06 -4.27
C ARG A 300 -19.29 -26.64 -5.65
N PHE A 301 -19.32 -25.34 -5.93
CA PHE A 301 -19.77 -24.81 -7.22
C PHE A 301 -18.90 -25.30 -8.38
N THR A 302 -17.57 -25.27 -8.24
CA THR A 302 -16.64 -25.69 -9.30
C THR A 302 -16.60 -27.20 -9.48
N ALA A 303 -16.74 -28.01 -8.41
CA ALA A 303 -16.76 -29.47 -8.48
C ALA A 303 -17.89 -30.00 -9.36
N GLU A 304 -19.06 -29.37 -9.37
CA GLU A 304 -20.17 -29.74 -10.22
C GLU A 304 -20.03 -29.30 -11.68
N ARG A 305 -19.04 -28.42 -11.96
CA ARG A 305 -18.88 -27.74 -13.27
C ARG A 305 -17.51 -27.94 -13.90
N TRP A 306 -16.73 -28.91 -13.43
CA TRP A 306 -15.37 -29.18 -13.93
C TRP A 306 -15.35 -29.55 -15.42
N GLU A 307 -16.37 -30.23 -15.93
CA GLU A 307 -16.52 -30.55 -17.35
C GLU A 307 -16.65 -29.30 -18.22
N ARG A 308 -17.19 -28.22 -17.67
CA ARG A 308 -17.26 -26.89 -18.29
C ARG A 308 -15.99 -26.06 -18.11
N LYS A 309 -14.93 -26.66 -17.58
CA LYS A 309 -13.64 -26.01 -17.30
C LYS A 309 -13.78 -24.78 -16.39
N ILE A 310 -14.61 -24.89 -15.35
CA ILE A 310 -14.73 -23.91 -14.29
C ILE A 310 -13.88 -24.39 -13.12
N TRP A 311 -12.79 -23.63 -12.84
CA TRP A 311 -11.74 -24.03 -11.91
C TRP A 311 -11.73 -23.13 -10.68
N SER A 312 -11.55 -23.74 -9.51
CA SER A 312 -11.17 -23.02 -8.31
C SER A 312 -9.65 -22.78 -8.33
N ILE A 313 -9.23 -21.54 -8.12
CA ILE A 313 -7.82 -21.15 -8.07
C ILE A 313 -7.50 -20.45 -6.75
N LYS A 314 -6.25 -20.53 -6.32
CA LYS A 314 -5.75 -19.78 -5.17
C LYS A 314 -4.39 -19.16 -5.50
N GLY A 315 -4.31 -17.85 -5.35
CA GLY A 315 -3.04 -17.14 -5.44
C GLY A 315 -2.08 -17.59 -4.34
N LYS A 316 -0.83 -17.85 -4.67
CA LYS A 316 0.24 -18.15 -3.74
C LYS A 316 1.40 -17.20 -4.03
N GLY A 317 1.74 -16.34 -3.04
CA GLY A 317 2.91 -15.49 -3.12
C GLY A 317 4.19 -16.23 -2.72
N GLY A 318 5.33 -15.78 -3.24
CA GLY A 318 6.67 -16.26 -2.88
C GLY A 318 7.61 -16.33 -4.08
N ALA A 319 8.91 -16.15 -3.83
CA ALA A 319 9.95 -16.14 -4.87
C ALA A 319 10.10 -17.49 -5.61
N ASP A 320 9.64 -18.60 -5.02
CA ASP A 320 9.78 -19.98 -5.54
C ASP A 320 8.46 -20.51 -6.15
N VAL A 321 7.50 -19.64 -6.44
CA VAL A 321 6.24 -20.03 -7.10
C VAL A 321 6.38 -19.74 -8.59
N PRO A 322 6.25 -20.77 -9.49
CA PRO A 322 6.43 -20.61 -10.91
C PRO A 322 5.35 -19.71 -11.55
#